data_30ea467d3fcf5f518455d8f4142bb9b9
#
_entry.id   30ea467d3fcf5f518455d8f4142bb9b9
#
_cell.length_a   1.000
_cell.length_b   1.000
_cell.length_c   1.000
_cell.angle_alpha   90.00
_cell.angle_beta   90.00
_cell.angle_gamma   90.00
#
_symmetry.space_group_name_H-M   'P 1'
#
loop_
_entity.id
_entity.type
_entity.pdbx_description
1 polymer ?
#
loop_
_entity_poly.entity_id
_entity_poly.type
_entity_poly.pdbx_seq_one_letter_code
_entity_poly.pdbx_strand_id
1 'polypeptide(L)'
;QAALLRIKLKYLDHWNEERRRKAKLYTQMLSPLGMVCPTEKKGVRHVFHLYTIKTKKSDALQTFLKKKGIETLIHYPIPIPLQKAYQELGYRREDLPLTNLWSRKILSLPFFPEIRGYEMEEVAEGIRCFMEKI
;
A
#
# COMPACT_ATOMS: atom_id res chain seq x y z
N GLN A 1 -25.88 -7.67 8.17
CA GLN A 1 -24.45 -7.29 8.25
C GLN A 1 -23.94 -7.21 9.70
N ALA A 2 -24.66 -6.59 10.64
CA ALA A 2 -24.22 -6.46 12.05
C ALA A 2 -23.90 -7.81 12.73
N ALA A 3 -24.73 -8.84 12.51
CA ALA A 3 -24.49 -10.19 13.07
C ALA A 3 -23.18 -10.80 12.56
N LEU A 4 -22.87 -10.66 11.27
CA LEU A 4 -21.61 -11.12 10.67
C LEU A 4 -20.40 -10.34 11.21
N LEU A 5 -20.54 -9.02 11.37
CA LEU A 5 -19.48 -8.18 11.93
C LEU A 5 -19.18 -8.51 13.38
N ARG A 6 -20.19 -8.84 14.20
CA ARG A 6 -20.00 -9.31 15.59
C ARG A 6 -19.12 -10.55 15.68
N ILE A 7 -19.23 -11.48 14.73
CA ILE A 7 -18.38 -12.67 14.68
C ILE A 7 -16.95 -12.27 14.33
N LYS A 8 -16.76 -11.46 13.29
CA LYS A 8 -15.44 -11.01 12.83
C LYS A 8 -14.72 -10.14 13.86
N LEU A 9 -15.45 -9.35 14.64
CA LEU A 9 -14.89 -8.47 15.66
C LEU A 9 -14.07 -9.24 16.71
N LYS A 10 -14.45 -10.48 17.02
CA LYS A 10 -13.69 -11.35 17.95
C LYS A 10 -12.26 -11.65 17.47
N TYR A 11 -12.01 -11.57 16.17
CA TYR A 11 -10.71 -11.87 15.57
C TYR A 11 -9.93 -10.61 15.16
N LEU A 12 -10.51 -9.42 15.30
CA LEU A 12 -9.95 -8.17 14.78
C LEU A 12 -8.57 -7.89 15.34
N ASP A 13 -8.36 -8.03 16.63
CA ASP A 13 -7.08 -7.77 17.30
C ASP A 13 -6.01 -8.76 16.81
N HIS A 14 -6.35 -10.04 16.69
CA HIS A 14 -5.46 -11.04 16.11
C HIS A 14 -5.06 -10.68 14.67
N TRP A 15 -6.01 -10.32 13.81
CA TRP A 15 -5.72 -9.91 12.44
C TRP A 15 -4.85 -8.64 12.38
N ASN A 16 -5.06 -7.69 13.26
CA ASN A 16 -4.24 -6.49 13.35
C ASN A 16 -2.80 -6.82 13.76
N GLU A 17 -2.59 -7.73 14.73
CA GLU A 17 -1.24 -8.16 15.10
C GLU A 17 -0.55 -8.92 13.96
N GLU A 18 -1.26 -9.81 13.26
CA GLU A 18 -0.71 -10.49 12.08
C GLU A 18 -0.31 -9.48 10.99
N ARG A 19 -1.14 -8.49 10.69
CA ARG A 19 -0.74 -7.41 9.77
C ARG A 19 0.51 -6.68 10.25
N ARG A 20 0.60 -6.32 11.50
CA ARG A 20 1.76 -5.63 12.08
C ARG A 20 3.04 -6.45 11.96
N ARG A 21 2.96 -7.74 12.28
CA ARG A 21 4.08 -8.68 12.14
C ARG A 21 4.54 -8.77 10.68
N LYS A 22 3.61 -8.95 9.76
CA LYS A 22 3.89 -9.08 8.32
C LYS A 22 4.37 -7.76 7.71
N ALA A 23 3.86 -6.62 8.16
CA ALA A 23 4.36 -5.31 7.72
C ALA A 23 5.85 -5.12 8.06
N LYS A 24 6.30 -5.59 9.24
CA LYS A 24 7.72 -5.57 9.60
C LYS A 24 8.55 -6.43 8.65
N LEU A 25 8.08 -7.63 8.31
CA LEU A 25 8.75 -8.52 7.35
C LEU A 25 8.86 -7.87 5.96
N TYR A 26 7.76 -7.31 5.45
CA TYR A 26 7.80 -6.58 4.18
C TYR A 26 8.80 -5.41 4.21
N THR A 27 8.81 -4.65 5.30
CA THR A 27 9.77 -3.54 5.44
C THR A 27 11.21 -4.04 5.39
N GLN A 28 11.52 -5.17 6.04
CA GLN A 28 12.85 -5.78 6.00
C GLN A 28 13.26 -6.23 4.59
N MET A 29 12.31 -6.77 3.81
CA MET A 29 12.55 -7.22 2.43
C MET A 29 12.70 -6.06 1.44
N LEU A 30 11.92 -4.98 1.62
CA LEU A 30 11.76 -3.93 0.62
C LEU A 30 12.64 -2.70 0.86
N SER A 31 13.00 -2.39 2.11
CA SER A 31 13.89 -1.26 2.41
C SER A 31 15.25 -1.38 1.73
N PRO A 32 15.91 -2.56 1.68
CA PRO A 32 17.18 -2.73 0.98
C PRO A 32 17.07 -2.50 -0.54
N LEU A 33 15.86 -2.62 -1.11
CA LEU A 33 15.57 -2.36 -2.52
C LEU A 33 15.32 -0.88 -2.83
N GLY A 34 15.54 0.02 -1.87
CA GLY A 34 15.31 1.46 -2.04
C GLY A 34 13.83 1.88 -2.02
N MET A 35 12.93 1.00 -1.60
CA MET A 35 11.51 1.34 -1.45
C MET A 35 11.28 2.14 -0.16
N VAL A 36 10.52 3.23 -0.27
CA VAL A 36 10.04 3.96 0.92
C VAL A 36 8.81 3.25 1.46
N CYS A 37 9.00 2.55 2.57
CA CYS A 37 7.97 1.75 3.23
C CYS A 37 7.16 2.60 4.23
N PRO A 38 5.93 2.18 4.60
CA PRO A 38 5.15 2.83 5.63
C PRO A 38 5.85 2.71 6.99
N THR A 39 5.83 3.80 7.76
CA THR A 39 6.42 3.88 9.09
C THR A 39 5.37 4.13 10.15
N GLU A 40 5.60 3.57 11.34
CA GLU A 40 4.77 3.84 12.51
C GLU A 40 5.35 5.03 13.29
N LYS A 41 4.53 6.03 13.54
CA LYS A 41 4.93 7.20 14.34
C LYS A 41 4.98 6.82 15.82
N LYS A 42 5.92 7.38 16.58
CA LYS A 42 6.02 7.17 18.03
C LYS A 42 4.70 7.52 18.73
N GLY A 43 4.22 6.62 19.59
CA GLY A 43 2.95 6.77 20.31
C GLY A 43 1.70 6.43 19.52
N VAL A 44 1.83 5.95 18.27
CA VAL A 44 0.69 5.53 17.44
C VAL A 44 0.81 4.05 17.13
N ARG A 45 -0.30 3.32 17.21
CA ARG A 45 -0.38 1.91 16.80
C ARG A 45 -0.99 1.81 15.41
N HIS A 46 -0.14 1.64 14.39
CA HIS A 46 -0.58 1.47 13.01
C HIS A 46 -1.06 0.04 12.77
N VAL A 47 -2.24 -0.14 12.21
CA VAL A 47 -2.84 -1.47 11.94
C VAL A 47 -2.52 -2.02 10.55
N PHE A 48 -1.84 -1.22 9.70
CA PHE A 48 -1.44 -1.60 8.33
C PHE A 48 -2.60 -2.22 7.54
N HIS A 49 -3.73 -1.52 7.48
CA HIS A 49 -4.85 -1.95 6.63
C HIS A 49 -4.42 -2.12 5.17
N LEU A 50 -3.60 -1.22 4.68
CA LEU A 50 -2.90 -1.28 3.39
C LEU A 50 -1.40 -1.20 3.65
N TYR A 51 -0.62 -1.89 2.84
CA TYR A 51 0.83 -1.73 2.80
C TYR A 51 1.22 -0.97 1.53
N THR A 52 1.40 0.34 1.66
CA THR A 52 1.62 1.26 0.54
C THR A 52 3.06 1.72 0.52
N ILE A 53 3.79 1.36 -0.54
CA ILE A 53 5.15 1.85 -0.80
C ILE A 53 5.12 3.12 -1.64
N LYS A 54 6.22 3.91 -1.58
CA LYS A 54 6.44 5.05 -2.46
C LYS A 54 7.60 4.76 -3.41
N THR A 55 7.37 5.05 -4.70
CA THR A 55 8.37 4.91 -5.75
C THR A 55 8.13 5.95 -6.84
N LYS A 56 9.20 6.41 -7.49
CA LYS A 56 9.10 7.37 -8.59
C LYS A 56 8.50 6.75 -9.87
N LYS A 57 8.47 5.43 -9.97
CA LYS A 57 8.05 4.66 -11.16
C LYS A 57 6.85 3.75 -10.85
N SER A 58 5.87 4.24 -10.08
CA SER A 58 4.72 3.44 -9.62
C SER A 58 3.95 2.77 -10.76
N ASP A 59 3.66 3.48 -11.85
CA ASP A 59 2.89 2.96 -12.98
C ASP A 59 3.65 1.86 -13.74
N ALA A 60 4.97 2.08 -13.95
CA ALA A 60 5.84 1.09 -14.59
C ALA A 60 6.00 -0.16 -13.72
N LEU A 61 6.20 0.03 -12.40
CA LEU A 61 6.28 -1.07 -11.45
C LEU A 61 4.96 -1.85 -11.38
N GLN A 62 3.83 -1.16 -11.33
CA GLN A 62 2.51 -1.79 -11.36
C GLN A 62 2.33 -2.67 -12.60
N THR A 63 2.65 -2.12 -13.77
CA THR A 63 2.55 -2.85 -15.04
C THR A 63 3.48 -4.06 -15.07
N PHE A 64 4.69 -3.93 -14.54
CA PHE A 64 5.66 -5.02 -14.47
C PHE A 64 5.20 -6.15 -13.53
N LEU A 65 4.74 -5.80 -12.33
CA LEU A 65 4.23 -6.77 -11.36
C LEU A 65 2.99 -7.49 -11.87
N LYS A 66 2.08 -6.77 -12.54
CA LYS A 66 0.91 -7.38 -13.17
C LYS A 66 1.28 -8.44 -14.22
N LYS A 67 2.32 -8.23 -15.03
CA LYS A 67 2.83 -9.23 -15.98
C LYS A 67 3.39 -10.48 -15.30
N LYS A 68 3.77 -10.37 -14.03
CA LYS A 68 4.20 -11.49 -13.18
C LYS A 68 3.05 -12.12 -12.38
N GLY A 69 1.80 -11.71 -12.59
CA GLY A 69 0.64 -12.20 -11.86
C GLY A 69 0.46 -11.56 -10.48
N ILE A 70 1.23 -10.53 -10.14
CA ILE A 70 1.15 -9.82 -8.86
C ILE A 70 0.27 -8.58 -9.03
N GLU A 71 -0.92 -8.63 -8.43
CA GLU A 71 -1.86 -7.52 -8.49
C GLU A 71 -1.53 -6.46 -7.42
N THR A 72 -1.53 -5.20 -7.84
CA THR A 72 -1.28 -4.03 -6.99
C THR A 72 -2.28 -2.93 -7.30
N LEU A 73 -2.54 -2.05 -6.34
CA LEU A 73 -3.53 -0.98 -6.46
C LEU A 73 -2.95 0.37 -6.05
N ILE A 74 -3.53 1.45 -6.58
CA ILE A 74 -3.22 2.82 -6.15
C ILE A 74 -4.41 3.35 -5.34
N HIS A 75 -4.21 3.60 -4.06
CA HIS A 75 -5.23 4.15 -3.16
C HIS A 75 -4.90 5.61 -2.79
N TYR A 76 -5.39 6.63 -3.53
CA TYR A 76 -6.23 6.57 -4.74
C TYR A 76 -5.57 7.37 -5.87
N PRO A 77 -5.78 7.02 -7.15
CA PRO A 77 -5.12 7.68 -8.28
C PRO A 77 -5.59 9.14 -8.47
N ILE A 78 -6.83 9.43 -8.09
CA ILE A 78 -7.40 10.78 -8.10
C ILE A 78 -7.68 11.18 -6.65
N PRO A 79 -6.99 12.22 -6.12
CA PRO A 79 -7.30 12.78 -4.81
C PRO A 79 -8.78 13.13 -4.67
N ILE A 80 -9.36 12.86 -3.50
CA ILE A 80 -10.80 13.05 -3.26
C ILE A 80 -11.29 14.45 -3.69
N PRO A 81 -10.63 15.56 -3.30
CA PRO A 81 -11.09 16.90 -3.69
C PRO A 81 -11.04 17.19 -5.20
N LEU A 82 -10.28 16.37 -5.96
CA LEU A 82 -10.14 16.51 -7.42
C LEU A 82 -11.06 15.56 -8.20
N GLN A 83 -11.88 14.78 -7.52
CA GLN A 83 -12.88 13.92 -8.16
C GLN A 83 -14.06 14.76 -8.67
N LYS A 84 -14.69 14.29 -9.75
CA LYS A 84 -15.84 15.00 -10.36
C LYS A 84 -16.96 15.33 -9.37
N ALA A 85 -17.23 14.45 -8.43
CA ALA A 85 -18.24 14.64 -7.40
C ALA A 85 -17.97 15.84 -6.46
N TYR A 86 -16.73 16.35 -6.40
CA TYR A 86 -16.31 17.42 -5.50
C TYR A 86 -15.83 18.67 -6.25
N GLN A 87 -16.10 18.77 -7.57
CA GLN A 87 -15.66 19.93 -8.39
C GLN A 87 -16.21 21.27 -7.88
N GLU A 88 -17.39 21.26 -7.28
CA GLU A 88 -18.03 22.45 -6.70
C GLU A 88 -17.22 23.08 -5.55
N LEU A 89 -16.33 22.30 -4.91
CA LEU A 89 -15.45 22.81 -3.86
C LEU A 89 -14.30 23.68 -4.40
N GLY A 90 -14.10 23.75 -5.71
CA GLY A 90 -13.13 24.61 -6.36
C GLY A 90 -11.66 24.27 -6.14
N TYR A 91 -11.33 23.11 -5.53
CA TYR A 91 -9.95 22.72 -5.30
C TYR A 91 -9.20 22.44 -6.61
N ARG A 92 -7.96 22.94 -6.66
CA ARG A 92 -7.00 22.69 -7.73
C ARG A 92 -5.85 21.82 -7.22
N ARG A 93 -5.04 21.31 -8.13
CA ARG A 93 -3.88 20.44 -7.80
C ARG A 93 -2.85 21.15 -6.92
N GLU A 94 -2.71 22.45 -7.14
CA GLU A 94 -1.77 23.34 -6.44
C GLU A 94 -2.16 23.57 -4.98
N ASP A 95 -3.44 23.48 -4.65
CA ASP A 95 -3.96 23.67 -3.29
C ASP A 95 -3.59 22.51 -2.37
N LEU A 96 -3.27 21.35 -2.94
CA LEU A 96 -2.92 20.11 -2.23
C LEU A 96 -1.64 19.47 -2.79
N PRO A 97 -0.49 20.15 -2.72
CA PRO A 97 0.73 19.75 -3.43
C PRO A 97 1.26 18.39 -2.99
N LEU A 98 1.23 18.08 -1.70
CA LEU A 98 1.68 16.77 -1.18
C LEU A 98 0.76 15.63 -1.62
N THR A 99 -0.55 15.84 -1.55
CA THR A 99 -1.54 14.83 -1.97
C THR A 99 -1.41 14.54 -3.47
N ASN A 100 -1.28 15.59 -4.27
CA ASN A 100 -1.07 15.46 -5.72
C ASN A 100 0.25 14.77 -6.06
N LEU A 101 1.33 15.09 -5.33
CA LEU A 101 2.63 14.45 -5.49
C LEU A 101 2.56 12.94 -5.16
N TRP A 102 1.94 12.59 -4.04
CA TRP A 102 1.93 11.21 -3.55
C TRP A 102 0.94 10.32 -4.32
N SER A 103 -0.21 10.82 -4.76
CA SER A 103 -1.16 10.04 -5.57
C SER A 103 -0.54 9.43 -6.84
N ARG A 104 0.57 10.00 -7.32
CA ARG A 104 1.31 9.54 -8.51
C ARG A 104 2.55 8.69 -8.19
N LYS A 105 2.87 8.50 -6.89
CA LYS A 105 4.12 7.85 -6.45
C LYS A 105 3.89 6.73 -5.46
N ILE A 106 2.65 6.39 -5.19
CA ILE A 106 2.28 5.31 -4.25
C ILE A 106 1.83 4.07 -5.00
N LEU A 107 2.09 2.92 -4.40
CA LEU A 107 1.60 1.62 -4.86
C LEU A 107 1.32 0.75 -3.65
N SER A 108 0.08 0.26 -3.54
CA SER A 108 -0.30 -0.69 -2.48
C SER A 108 -0.04 -2.11 -2.96
N LEU A 109 0.78 -2.82 -2.20
CA LEU A 109 1.14 -4.21 -2.44
C LEU A 109 0.05 -5.15 -1.91
N PRO A 110 -0.02 -6.41 -2.37
CA PRO A 110 -0.87 -7.43 -1.78
C PRO A 110 -0.59 -7.55 -0.28
N PHE A 111 -1.62 -7.34 0.55
CA PHE A 111 -1.44 -7.33 1.98
C PHE A 111 -2.75 -7.64 2.73
N PHE A 112 -2.76 -8.75 3.46
CA PHE A 112 -3.89 -9.22 4.28
C PHE A 112 -3.38 -10.10 5.42
N PRO A 113 -4.17 -10.37 6.48
CA PRO A 113 -3.70 -11.13 7.65
C PRO A 113 -3.18 -12.52 7.32
N GLU A 114 -3.76 -13.17 6.33
CA GLU A 114 -3.46 -14.55 5.96
C GLU A 114 -2.34 -14.69 4.92
N ILE A 115 -1.82 -13.58 4.36
CA ILE A 115 -0.73 -13.60 3.36
C ILE A 115 0.45 -14.44 3.88
N ARG A 116 0.98 -15.33 3.07
CA ARG A 116 2.06 -16.26 3.45
C ARG A 116 3.43 -15.64 3.18
N GLY A 117 4.45 -16.12 3.88
CA GLY A 117 5.82 -15.61 3.72
C GLY A 117 6.32 -15.68 2.30
N TYR A 118 6.12 -16.82 1.62
CA TYR A 118 6.55 -17.01 0.24
C TYR A 118 5.84 -16.07 -0.76
N GLU A 119 4.56 -15.71 -0.53
CA GLU A 119 3.84 -14.75 -1.37
C GLU A 119 4.46 -13.34 -1.23
N MET A 120 4.90 -12.99 -0.02
CA MET A 120 5.60 -11.73 0.23
C MET A 120 6.99 -11.72 -0.39
N GLU A 121 7.71 -12.85 -0.34
CA GLU A 121 9.00 -13.05 -1.00
C GLU A 121 8.88 -12.92 -2.52
N GLU A 122 7.84 -13.50 -3.11
CA GLU A 122 7.56 -13.39 -4.55
C GLU A 122 7.32 -11.93 -4.97
N VAL A 123 6.57 -11.16 -4.18
CA VAL A 123 6.37 -9.74 -4.43
C VAL A 123 7.70 -8.98 -4.31
N ALA A 124 8.50 -9.24 -3.28
CA ALA A 124 9.80 -8.59 -3.08
C ALA A 124 10.77 -8.92 -4.22
N GLU A 125 10.80 -10.17 -4.67
CA GLU A 125 11.61 -10.59 -5.82
C GLU A 125 11.14 -9.94 -7.12
N GLY A 126 9.83 -9.80 -7.33
CA GLY A 126 9.27 -9.05 -8.44
C GLY A 126 9.75 -7.61 -8.45
N ILE A 127 9.78 -6.95 -7.29
CA ILE A 127 10.28 -5.58 -7.16
C ILE A 127 11.79 -5.53 -7.41
N ARG A 128 12.58 -6.47 -6.88
CA ARG A 128 14.03 -6.57 -7.12
C ARG A 128 14.33 -6.66 -8.62
N CYS A 129 13.70 -7.62 -9.30
CA CYS A 129 13.86 -7.78 -10.76
C CYS A 129 13.49 -6.52 -11.56
N PHE A 130 12.53 -5.75 -11.08
CA PHE A 130 12.18 -4.46 -11.71
C PHE A 130 13.29 -3.44 -11.50
N MET A 131 13.82 -3.32 -10.28
CA MET A 131 14.86 -2.35 -9.93
C MET A 131 16.19 -2.62 -10.66
N GLU A 132 16.52 -3.88 -10.94
CA GLU A 132 17.72 -4.27 -11.70
C GLU A 132 17.65 -3.92 -13.19
N LYS A 133 16.44 -3.65 -13.72
CA LYS A 133 16.21 -3.34 -15.15
C LYS A 133 16.19 -1.84 -15.46
N ILE A 134 16.32 -1.00 -14.46
CA ILE A 134 16.14 0.47 -14.58
C ILE A 134 17.33 1.26 -14.07
#